data_e42c844669292e436895f16241480791
#
_entry.id   e42c844669292e436895f16241480791
#
_cell.length_a   1.000
_cell.length_b   1.000
_cell.length_c   1.000
_cell.angle_alpha   90.00
_cell.angle_beta   90.00
_cell.angle_gamma   90.00
#
_symmetry.space_group_name_H-M   'P 1'
#
loop_
_entity.id
_entity.type
_entity.pdbx_description
1 polymer ?
#
loop_
_entity_poly.entity_id
_entity_poly.type
_entity_poly.pdbx_seq_one_letter_code
_entity_poly.pdbx_strand_id
1 'polypeptide(L)'
;VSTRLPAAALLLALAPAAADRPAAPDLGALIECRGSYEAFMQLAPVQADPLAAVALGWRPQAQANPFMLEYRLNTPVEVFGHRTDHIALAGDAILAVLDLGDPRVLARELRLETGIDTPQKALFGLEVRAEEVAAEDGGWIESAVINVSNVDSHPGKTLAGCSYSRDPLEPGEPAPATGASPGVALPR
;
A
#
# COMPACT_ATOMS: atom_id res chain seq x y z
N VAL A 1 13.06 56.83 -54.73
CA VAL A 1 12.50 56.62 -53.37
C VAL A 1 12.31 55.11 -53.27
N SER A 2 13.26 54.40 -52.58
CA SER A 2 13.20 52.94 -52.37
C SER A 2 12.72 52.69 -50.95
N THR A 3 11.51 52.17 -50.83
CA THR A 3 10.91 51.79 -49.58
C THR A 3 11.31 50.35 -49.23
N ARG A 4 12.10 50.12 -48.17
CA ARG A 4 12.43 48.80 -47.64
C ARG A 4 11.41 48.41 -46.58
N LEU A 5 10.68 47.32 -46.77
CA LEU A 5 9.84 46.68 -45.75
C LEU A 5 10.71 45.88 -44.79
N PRO A 6 10.47 45.93 -43.46
CA PRO A 6 11.14 45.02 -42.54
C PRO A 6 10.45 43.67 -42.53
N ALA A 7 11.24 42.58 -42.67
CA ALA A 7 10.78 41.25 -42.44
C ALA A 7 10.66 40.96 -40.95
N ALA A 8 9.44 40.76 -40.46
CA ALA A 8 9.18 40.30 -39.10
C ALA A 8 9.41 38.78 -39.05
N ALA A 9 10.45 38.36 -38.35
CA ALA A 9 10.70 36.96 -38.05
C ALA A 9 9.78 36.48 -36.92
N LEU A 10 8.83 35.62 -37.22
CA LEU A 10 7.94 34.96 -36.28
C LEU A 10 8.69 33.78 -35.60
N LEU A 11 9.19 33.95 -34.38
CA LEU A 11 9.77 32.91 -33.58
C LEU A 11 8.64 32.06 -32.98
N LEU A 12 8.35 30.90 -33.55
CA LEU A 12 7.52 29.87 -32.92
C LEU A 12 8.31 29.26 -31.77
N ALA A 13 7.93 29.60 -30.51
CA ALA A 13 8.42 28.90 -29.34
C ALA A 13 7.72 27.52 -29.26
N LEU A 14 8.46 26.44 -29.57
CA LEU A 14 8.05 25.08 -29.20
C LEU A 14 8.14 24.96 -27.66
N ALA A 15 6.99 24.98 -27.00
CA ALA A 15 6.91 24.55 -25.61
C ALA A 15 7.17 23.04 -25.56
N PRO A 16 8.11 22.53 -24.72
CA PRO A 16 8.26 21.10 -24.54
C PRO A 16 6.96 20.56 -23.95
N ALA A 17 6.37 19.56 -24.63
CA ALA A 17 5.28 18.78 -24.07
C ALA A 17 5.83 18.13 -22.77
N ALA A 18 5.29 18.51 -21.62
CA ALA A 18 5.55 17.80 -20.37
C ALA A 18 5.07 16.36 -20.60
N ALA A 19 6.01 15.43 -20.69
CA ALA A 19 5.68 14.01 -20.73
C ALA A 19 4.85 13.72 -19.47
N ASP A 20 3.63 13.18 -19.68
CA ASP A 20 2.74 12.74 -18.60
C ASP A 20 3.51 11.67 -17.79
N ARG A 21 4.16 12.13 -16.71
CA ARG A 21 4.77 11.20 -15.76
C ARG A 21 3.61 10.59 -15.00
N PRO A 22 3.51 9.23 -14.96
CA PRO A 22 2.47 8.58 -14.15
C PRO A 22 2.49 9.21 -12.76
N ALA A 23 1.32 9.59 -12.26
CA ALA A 23 1.20 10.14 -10.91
C ALA A 23 1.75 9.10 -9.92
N ALA A 24 2.61 9.53 -8.99
CA ALA A 24 3.10 8.65 -7.95
C ALA A 24 1.89 8.09 -7.16
N PRO A 25 1.89 6.80 -6.81
CA PRO A 25 0.79 6.20 -6.06
C PRO A 25 0.59 6.91 -4.71
N ASP A 26 -0.67 7.08 -4.32
CA ASP A 26 -1.02 7.63 -2.99
C ASP A 26 -0.66 6.60 -1.91
N LEU A 27 0.54 6.76 -1.32
CA LEU A 27 1.05 5.85 -0.30
C LEU A 27 0.17 5.81 0.94
N GLY A 28 -0.40 6.94 1.35
CA GLY A 28 -1.29 7.00 2.49
C GLY A 28 -2.55 6.15 2.25
N ALA A 29 -3.16 6.30 1.07
CA ALA A 29 -4.31 5.49 0.69
C ALA A 29 -3.97 4.00 0.60
N LEU A 30 -2.80 3.65 0.04
CA LEU A 30 -2.37 2.24 -0.04
C LEU A 30 -2.11 1.64 1.36
N ILE A 31 -1.38 2.33 2.22
CA ILE A 31 -1.05 1.83 3.56
C ILE A 31 -2.31 1.67 4.42
N GLU A 32 -3.29 2.55 4.28
CA GLU A 32 -4.56 2.50 5.03
C GLU A 32 -5.64 1.62 4.37
N CYS A 33 -5.30 0.77 3.40
CA CYS A 33 -6.22 -0.09 2.64
C CYS A 33 -7.35 0.66 1.89
N ARG A 34 -7.17 1.96 1.61
CA ARG A 34 -8.10 2.78 0.80
C ARG A 34 -7.79 2.76 -0.69
N GLY A 35 -6.63 2.23 -1.07
CA GLY A 35 -6.23 2.00 -2.46
C GLY A 35 -6.86 0.75 -3.06
N SER A 36 -6.72 0.56 -4.39
CA SER A 36 -7.11 -0.66 -5.10
C SER A 36 -5.92 -1.63 -5.26
N TYR A 37 -6.23 -2.88 -5.63
CA TYR A 37 -5.21 -3.86 -6.01
C TYR A 37 -4.35 -3.35 -7.19
N GLU A 38 -4.96 -2.75 -8.22
CA GLU A 38 -4.23 -2.19 -9.36
C GLU A 38 -3.28 -1.06 -8.94
N ALA A 39 -3.72 -0.20 -8.01
CA ALA A 39 -2.87 0.87 -7.50
C ALA A 39 -1.66 0.31 -6.72
N PHE A 40 -1.86 -0.77 -5.94
CA PHE A 40 -0.77 -1.49 -5.28
C PHE A 40 0.18 -2.12 -6.30
N MET A 41 -0.33 -2.73 -7.37
CA MET A 41 0.48 -3.35 -8.43
C MET A 41 1.34 -2.35 -9.20
N GLN A 42 1.06 -1.04 -9.14
CA GLN A 42 1.96 -0.01 -9.67
C GLN A 42 3.31 0.02 -8.93
N LEU A 43 3.41 -0.60 -7.74
CA LEU A 43 4.66 -0.78 -7.01
C LEU A 43 5.49 -2.00 -7.46
N ALA A 44 4.97 -2.85 -8.35
CA ALA A 44 5.69 -4.03 -8.85
C ALA A 44 7.09 -3.71 -9.41
N PRO A 45 7.33 -2.59 -10.16
CA PRO A 45 8.67 -2.23 -10.58
C PRO A 45 9.64 -1.98 -9.42
N VAL A 46 9.16 -1.43 -8.30
CA VAL A 46 9.96 -1.18 -7.09
C VAL A 46 10.26 -2.47 -6.35
N GLN A 47 9.35 -3.45 -6.37
CA GLN A 47 9.58 -4.78 -5.80
C GLN A 47 10.61 -5.57 -6.62
N ALA A 48 10.58 -5.43 -7.95
CA ALA A 48 11.52 -6.11 -8.85
C ALA A 48 12.92 -5.49 -8.82
N ASP A 49 13.01 -4.15 -8.73
CA ASP A 49 14.26 -3.40 -8.66
C ASP A 49 14.15 -2.26 -7.63
N PRO A 50 14.75 -2.42 -6.45
CA PRO A 50 14.73 -1.38 -5.41
C PRO A 50 15.27 -0.01 -5.88
N LEU A 51 16.11 0.04 -6.91
CA LEU A 51 16.60 1.30 -7.46
C LEU A 51 15.52 2.07 -8.22
N ALA A 52 14.46 1.40 -8.71
CA ALA A 52 13.31 2.07 -9.31
C ALA A 52 12.62 3.01 -8.30
N ALA A 53 12.71 2.74 -7.01
CA ALA A 53 12.20 3.59 -5.94
C ALA A 53 12.82 4.99 -5.90
N VAL A 54 14.08 5.14 -6.37
CA VAL A 54 14.78 6.43 -6.40
C VAL A 54 14.04 7.44 -7.29
N ALA A 55 13.44 6.97 -8.39
CA ALA A 55 12.63 7.83 -9.27
C ALA A 55 11.36 8.36 -8.59
N LEU A 56 10.87 7.67 -7.55
CA LEU A 56 9.74 8.08 -6.72
C LEU A 56 10.16 8.98 -5.54
N GLY A 57 11.46 9.26 -5.38
CA GLY A 57 12.02 10.00 -4.25
C GLY A 57 12.16 9.14 -2.99
N TRP A 58 12.26 7.82 -3.12
CA TRP A 58 12.48 6.90 -2.01
C TRP A 58 13.95 6.46 -1.99
N ARG A 59 14.47 6.27 -0.81
CA ARG A 59 15.87 5.85 -0.59
C ARG A 59 15.88 4.43 -0.05
N PRO A 60 16.34 3.44 -0.84
CA PRO A 60 16.48 2.06 -0.36
C PRO A 60 17.32 2.01 0.93
N GLN A 61 16.92 1.16 1.86
CA GLN A 61 17.62 0.90 3.11
C GLN A 61 18.30 -0.47 3.07
N ALA A 62 19.30 -0.66 3.93
CA ALA A 62 19.87 -1.99 4.13
C ALA A 62 18.79 -2.91 4.73
N GLN A 63 18.67 -4.12 4.18
CA GLN A 63 17.69 -5.10 4.63
C GLN A 63 18.04 -5.63 6.02
N ALA A 64 17.25 -5.25 7.01
CA ALA A 64 17.29 -5.87 8.34
C ALA A 64 16.48 -7.18 8.37
N ASN A 65 15.52 -7.33 7.46
CA ASN A 65 14.69 -8.51 7.27
C ASN A 65 14.72 -8.94 5.80
N PRO A 66 15.11 -10.20 5.47
CA PRO A 66 15.22 -10.66 4.08
C PRO A 66 13.87 -10.72 3.33
N PHE A 67 12.76 -10.66 4.05
CA PHE A 67 11.40 -10.68 3.47
C PHE A 67 10.81 -9.29 3.25
N MET A 68 11.59 -8.22 3.51
CA MET A 68 11.12 -6.85 3.43
C MET A 68 12.08 -6.00 2.60
N LEU A 69 11.53 -5.19 1.70
CA LEU A 69 12.24 -4.10 1.03
C LEU A 69 11.88 -2.79 1.73
N GLU A 70 12.87 -2.13 2.29
CA GLU A 70 12.66 -0.96 3.13
C GLU A 70 13.12 0.31 2.44
N TYR A 71 12.39 1.40 2.66
CA TYR A 71 12.65 2.69 2.04
C TYR A 71 12.45 3.84 3.03
N ARG A 72 13.32 4.87 2.91
CA ARG A 72 13.08 6.18 3.49
C ARG A 72 12.50 7.11 2.44
N LEU A 73 11.38 7.70 2.74
CA LEU A 73 10.70 8.66 1.88
C LEU A 73 11.36 10.05 2.02
N ASN A 74 11.49 10.79 0.91
CA ASN A 74 11.91 12.19 0.97
C ASN A 74 10.83 13.09 1.59
N THR A 75 9.57 12.73 1.42
CA THR A 75 8.42 13.40 2.04
C THR A 75 7.70 12.40 2.94
N PRO A 76 7.64 12.63 4.26
CA PRO A 76 6.90 11.76 5.16
C PRO A 76 5.42 11.68 4.81
N VAL A 77 4.81 10.54 5.11
CA VAL A 77 3.36 10.30 5.01
C VAL A 77 2.73 10.29 6.40
N GLU A 78 1.44 10.61 6.45
CA GLU A 78 0.62 10.43 7.64
C GLU A 78 -0.35 9.29 7.39
N VAL A 79 -0.32 8.27 8.25
CA VAL A 79 -1.14 7.05 8.16
C VAL A 79 -1.60 6.64 9.54
N PHE A 80 -2.86 6.27 9.69
CA PHE A 80 -3.48 5.90 10.98
C PHE A 80 -3.23 6.95 12.07
N GLY A 81 -3.18 8.24 11.72
CA GLY A 81 -2.88 9.35 12.65
C GLY A 81 -1.40 9.46 13.06
N HIS A 82 -0.49 8.69 12.46
CA HIS A 82 0.94 8.72 12.74
C HIS A 82 1.74 9.16 11.54
N ARG A 83 2.77 9.98 11.77
CA ARG A 83 3.68 10.44 10.71
C ARG A 83 4.91 9.55 10.65
N THR A 84 5.27 9.11 9.45
CA THR A 84 6.51 8.35 9.20
C THR A 84 7.11 8.69 7.85
N ASP A 85 8.43 8.56 7.73
CA ASP A 85 9.16 8.56 6.47
C ASP A 85 9.69 7.16 6.13
N HIS A 86 9.37 6.14 6.93
CA HIS A 86 9.87 4.78 6.79
C HIS A 86 8.75 3.83 6.38
N ILE A 87 8.90 3.22 5.22
CA ILE A 87 7.96 2.22 4.70
C ILE A 87 8.69 0.93 4.34
N ALA A 88 7.93 -0.16 4.27
CA ALA A 88 8.41 -1.46 3.82
C ALA A 88 7.42 -2.10 2.86
N LEU A 89 7.94 -2.84 1.87
CA LEU A 89 7.18 -3.74 1.01
C LEU A 89 7.53 -5.18 1.42
N ALA A 90 6.52 -6.00 1.68
CA ALA A 90 6.67 -7.37 2.13
C ALA A 90 5.67 -8.28 1.40
N GLY A 91 6.10 -8.87 0.29
CA GLY A 91 5.21 -9.65 -0.57
C GLY A 91 4.06 -8.80 -1.12
N ASP A 92 2.85 -9.15 -0.74
CA ASP A 92 1.60 -8.49 -1.09
C ASP A 92 1.24 -7.29 -0.19
N ALA A 93 2.13 -6.92 0.75
CA ALA A 93 1.89 -5.85 1.71
C ALA A 93 2.73 -4.60 1.48
N ILE A 94 2.12 -3.44 1.76
CA ILE A 94 2.79 -2.16 1.98
C ILE A 94 2.58 -1.71 3.41
N LEU A 95 3.66 -1.43 4.14
CA LEU A 95 3.67 -1.18 5.57
C LEU A 95 4.36 0.14 5.90
N ALA A 96 3.81 0.88 6.82
CA ALA A 96 4.51 1.95 7.53
C ALA A 96 5.27 1.37 8.72
N VAL A 97 6.51 1.81 8.93
CA VAL A 97 7.29 1.52 10.14
C VAL A 97 7.12 2.70 11.08
N LEU A 98 6.34 2.50 12.14
CA LEU A 98 5.93 3.53 13.09
C LEU A 98 6.79 3.51 14.36
N ASP A 99 7.04 4.69 14.92
CA ASP A 99 7.71 4.87 16.21
C ASP A 99 6.75 4.58 17.39
N LEU A 100 6.14 3.40 17.36
CA LEU A 100 5.22 2.90 18.39
C LEU A 100 5.80 1.60 18.98
N GLY A 101 6.04 1.59 20.28
CA GLY A 101 6.65 0.45 20.95
C GLY A 101 5.72 -0.76 21.13
N ASP A 102 4.40 -0.53 21.15
CA ASP A 102 3.40 -1.60 21.35
C ASP A 102 2.32 -1.55 20.26
N PRO A 103 2.28 -2.53 19.33
CA PRO A 103 1.28 -2.59 18.27
C PRO A 103 -0.16 -2.74 18.79
N ARG A 104 -0.34 -3.24 20.01
CA ARG A 104 -1.67 -3.41 20.63
C ARG A 104 -2.42 -2.11 20.81
N VAL A 105 -1.70 -0.99 20.97
CA VAL A 105 -2.33 0.34 21.08
C VAL A 105 -3.07 0.66 19.81
N LEU A 106 -2.36 0.64 18.67
CA LEU A 106 -2.94 0.93 17.38
C LEU A 106 -3.99 -0.10 16.96
N ALA A 107 -3.76 -1.39 17.26
CA ALA A 107 -4.74 -2.45 16.95
C ALA A 107 -6.09 -2.21 17.64
N ARG A 108 -6.09 -1.75 18.90
CA ARG A 108 -7.32 -1.39 19.63
C ARG A 108 -8.01 -0.16 19.04
N GLU A 109 -7.23 0.87 18.67
CA GLU A 109 -7.76 2.08 18.04
C GLU A 109 -8.47 1.77 16.71
N LEU A 110 -7.86 0.89 15.92
CA LEU A 110 -8.40 0.42 14.64
C LEU A 110 -9.41 -0.72 14.78
N ARG A 111 -9.64 -1.25 16.00
CA ARG A 111 -10.56 -2.36 16.29
C ARG A 111 -10.23 -3.63 15.49
N LEU A 112 -8.95 -3.94 15.36
CA LEU A 112 -8.48 -5.10 14.62
C LEU A 112 -8.71 -6.40 15.41
N GLU A 113 -8.89 -7.49 14.68
CA GLU A 113 -8.98 -8.83 15.23
C GLU A 113 -7.60 -9.37 15.61
N THR A 114 -7.56 -10.22 16.63
CA THR A 114 -6.31 -10.80 17.13
C THR A 114 -5.97 -12.06 16.32
N GLY A 115 -4.85 -12.02 15.60
CA GLY A 115 -4.25 -13.22 15.01
C GLY A 115 -3.26 -13.88 15.97
N ILE A 116 -2.30 -13.11 16.49
CA ILE A 116 -1.30 -13.57 17.48
C ILE A 116 -1.18 -12.49 18.55
N ASP A 117 -1.21 -12.89 19.82
CA ASP A 117 -0.96 -11.99 20.95
C ASP A 117 -0.22 -12.73 22.06
N THR A 118 1.12 -12.66 22.00
CA THR A 118 2.03 -13.21 23.01
C THR A 118 2.93 -12.09 23.54
N PRO A 119 3.65 -12.29 24.65
CA PRO A 119 4.58 -11.28 25.15
C PRO A 119 5.64 -10.83 24.14
N GLN A 120 6.05 -11.71 23.21
CA GLN A 120 7.11 -11.48 22.24
C GLN A 120 6.58 -11.04 20.89
N LYS A 121 5.41 -11.58 20.46
CA LYS A 121 4.87 -11.37 19.14
C LYS A 121 3.41 -11.01 19.18
N ALA A 122 3.08 -9.96 18.45
CA ALA A 122 1.72 -9.50 18.25
C ALA A 122 1.44 -9.31 16.76
N LEU A 123 0.29 -9.79 16.30
CA LEU A 123 -0.23 -9.64 14.95
C LEU A 123 -1.74 -9.49 15.02
N PHE A 124 -2.23 -8.41 14.47
CA PHE A 124 -3.65 -8.07 14.38
C PHE A 124 -4.01 -7.78 12.93
N GLY A 125 -5.23 -8.07 12.53
CA GLY A 125 -5.69 -7.82 11.18
C GLY A 125 -7.19 -7.59 11.11
N LEU A 126 -7.62 -6.98 10.01
CA LEU A 126 -9.02 -6.82 9.67
C LEU A 126 -9.16 -6.77 8.15
N GLU A 127 -9.94 -7.69 7.59
CA GLU A 127 -10.33 -7.60 6.20
C GLU A 127 -11.34 -6.46 6.03
N VAL A 128 -10.92 -5.41 5.32
CA VAL A 128 -11.73 -4.21 5.11
C VAL A 128 -12.41 -4.18 3.75
N ARG A 129 -11.98 -5.08 2.84
CA ARG A 129 -12.59 -5.28 1.53
C ARG A 129 -12.36 -6.71 1.07
N ALA A 130 -13.43 -7.32 0.54
CA ALA A 130 -13.41 -8.53 -0.26
C ALA A 130 -14.49 -8.36 -1.36
N GLU A 131 -14.05 -8.24 -2.61
CA GLU A 131 -14.92 -7.93 -3.74
C GLU A 131 -14.71 -8.94 -4.86
N GLU A 132 -15.80 -9.47 -5.40
CA GLU A 132 -15.77 -10.30 -6.60
C GLU A 132 -15.59 -9.40 -7.84
N VAL A 133 -14.60 -9.72 -8.66
CA VAL A 133 -14.35 -9.08 -9.95
C VAL A 133 -14.60 -10.11 -11.04
N ALA A 134 -15.66 -9.89 -11.81
CA ALA A 134 -15.99 -10.77 -12.94
C ALA A 134 -14.95 -10.61 -14.07
N ALA A 135 -14.55 -11.73 -14.68
CA ALA A 135 -13.72 -11.77 -15.88
C ALA A 135 -14.19 -12.88 -16.81
N GLU A 136 -13.78 -12.82 -18.08
CA GLU A 136 -14.15 -13.82 -19.10
C GLU A 136 -13.63 -15.23 -18.75
N ASP A 137 -12.56 -15.33 -17.97
CA ASP A 137 -11.90 -16.55 -17.55
C ASP A 137 -12.32 -17.06 -16.15
N GLY A 138 -13.41 -16.53 -15.56
CA GLY A 138 -14.00 -16.98 -14.29
C GLY A 138 -14.00 -15.92 -13.20
N GLY A 139 -13.11 -14.92 -13.25
CA GLY A 139 -13.02 -13.86 -12.26
C GLY A 139 -12.21 -14.21 -11.03
N TRP A 140 -12.15 -13.28 -10.06
CA TRP A 140 -11.38 -13.38 -8.82
C TRP A 140 -12.02 -12.60 -7.68
N ILE A 141 -11.54 -12.87 -6.47
CA ILE A 141 -11.81 -12.06 -5.28
C ILE A 141 -10.62 -11.15 -5.06
N GLU A 142 -10.86 -9.84 -4.98
CA GLU A 142 -9.87 -8.88 -4.52
C GLU A 142 -10.09 -8.57 -3.06
N SER A 143 -9.07 -8.81 -2.23
CA SER A 143 -9.11 -8.53 -0.80
C SER A 143 -8.12 -7.46 -0.40
N ALA A 144 -8.47 -6.70 0.65
CA ALA A 144 -7.59 -5.78 1.33
C ALA A 144 -7.71 -5.98 2.84
N VAL A 145 -6.57 -6.24 3.48
CA VAL A 145 -6.47 -6.56 4.91
C VAL A 145 -5.56 -5.54 5.60
N ILE A 146 -6.09 -4.80 6.57
CA ILE A 146 -5.24 -4.01 7.48
C ILE A 146 -4.48 -4.97 8.38
N ASN A 147 -3.17 -4.77 8.51
CA ASN A 147 -2.29 -5.53 9.39
C ASN A 147 -1.54 -4.59 10.32
N VAL A 148 -1.45 -4.96 11.61
CA VAL A 148 -0.64 -4.28 12.62
C VAL A 148 0.15 -5.31 13.39
N SER A 149 1.48 -5.17 13.45
CA SER A 149 2.35 -6.18 14.07
C SER A 149 3.65 -5.58 14.61
N ASN A 150 4.37 -6.38 15.39
CA ASN A 150 5.80 -6.22 15.64
C ASN A 150 6.59 -7.33 14.95
N VAL A 151 7.86 -7.06 14.65
CA VAL A 151 8.82 -8.05 14.15
C VAL A 151 10.17 -7.85 14.84
N ASP A 152 10.92 -8.91 15.03
CA ASP A 152 12.20 -8.90 15.77
C ASP A 152 13.27 -8.03 15.10
N SER A 153 13.20 -7.89 13.78
CA SER A 153 14.12 -7.04 13.00
C SER A 153 13.92 -5.54 13.26
N HIS A 154 12.78 -5.15 13.86
CA HIS A 154 12.42 -3.75 14.14
C HIS A 154 12.05 -3.57 15.62
N PRO A 155 13.01 -3.72 16.55
CA PRO A 155 12.73 -3.62 17.97
C PRO A 155 12.18 -2.23 18.35
N GLY A 156 11.10 -2.20 19.13
CA GLY A 156 10.44 -0.96 19.55
C GLY A 156 9.69 -0.22 18.45
N LYS A 157 9.38 -0.88 17.33
CA LYS A 157 8.57 -0.34 16.24
C LYS A 157 7.30 -1.17 16.06
N THR A 158 6.29 -0.51 15.51
CA THR A 158 5.06 -1.14 15.01
C THR A 158 5.05 -1.05 13.49
N LEU A 159 4.79 -2.17 12.84
CA LEU A 159 4.50 -2.23 11.42
C LEU A 159 2.99 -2.19 11.22
N ALA A 160 2.51 -1.25 10.43
CA ALA A 160 1.08 -1.08 10.16
C ALA A 160 0.86 -0.80 8.68
N GLY A 161 -0.08 -1.49 8.06
CA GLY A 161 -0.36 -1.27 6.65
C GLY A 161 -1.38 -2.22 6.07
N CYS A 162 -1.34 -2.41 4.76
CA CYS A 162 -2.32 -3.16 3.99
C CYS A 162 -1.65 -4.29 3.20
N SER A 163 -2.24 -5.48 3.25
CA SER A 163 -2.02 -6.55 2.28
C SER A 163 -3.13 -6.53 1.24
N TYR A 164 -2.75 -6.71 -0.02
CA TYR A 164 -3.64 -6.76 -1.18
C TYR A 164 -3.51 -8.13 -1.84
N SER A 165 -4.60 -8.87 -1.95
CA SER A 165 -4.61 -10.14 -2.68
C SER A 165 -5.62 -10.14 -3.82
N ARG A 166 -5.37 -11.03 -4.77
CA ARG A 166 -6.31 -11.35 -5.86
C ARG A 166 -6.27 -12.86 -6.04
N ASP A 167 -7.34 -13.52 -5.62
CA ASP A 167 -7.48 -14.97 -5.61
C ASP A 167 -8.52 -15.41 -6.65
N PRO A 168 -8.24 -16.43 -7.49
CA PRO A 168 -9.20 -16.92 -8.46
C PRO A 168 -10.49 -17.37 -7.78
N LEU A 169 -11.66 -17.08 -8.40
CA LEU A 169 -12.91 -17.70 -7.99
C LEU A 169 -12.86 -19.20 -8.31
N GLU A 170 -13.01 -20.05 -7.28
CA GLU A 170 -13.11 -21.49 -7.49
C GLU A 170 -14.40 -21.82 -8.27
N PRO A 171 -14.32 -22.61 -9.37
CA PRO A 171 -15.50 -22.98 -10.14
C PRO A 171 -16.48 -23.77 -9.26
N GLY A 172 -17.57 -23.15 -8.83
CA GLY A 172 -18.67 -23.79 -8.12
C GLY A 172 -18.77 -23.51 -6.62
N GLU A 173 -17.94 -22.67 -6.04
CA GLU A 173 -18.14 -22.20 -4.68
C GLU A 173 -19.09 -20.99 -4.68
N PRO A 174 -20.25 -21.08 -4.00
CA PRO A 174 -21.14 -19.92 -3.91
C PRO A 174 -20.45 -18.83 -3.10
N ALA A 175 -20.53 -17.58 -3.59
CA ALA A 175 -20.00 -16.41 -2.92
C ALA A 175 -20.29 -16.44 -1.41
N PRO A 176 -19.33 -16.07 -0.54
CA PRO A 176 -19.60 -15.91 0.87
C PRO A 176 -20.70 -14.86 1.03
N ALA A 177 -21.83 -15.28 1.62
CA ALA A 177 -22.98 -14.40 1.83
C ALA A 177 -22.51 -13.18 2.64
N THR A 178 -22.50 -12.03 2.01
CA THR A 178 -22.20 -10.73 2.64
C THR A 178 -23.12 -10.57 3.87
N GLY A 179 -22.52 -10.67 5.08
CA GLY A 179 -23.18 -10.25 6.31
C GLY A 179 -24.04 -11.27 7.02
N ALA A 180 -23.45 -12.33 7.58
CA ALA A 180 -24.04 -13.00 8.74
C ALA A 180 -22.91 -13.45 9.69
N SER A 181 -22.60 -12.63 10.68
CA SER A 181 -21.90 -13.11 11.88
C SER A 181 -22.66 -14.32 12.44
N PRO A 182 -22.04 -15.49 12.62
CA PRO A 182 -22.69 -16.58 13.35
C PRO A 182 -22.87 -16.14 14.81
N GLY A 183 -24.14 -15.89 15.18
CA GLY A 183 -24.52 -15.66 16.56
C GLY A 183 -24.04 -16.84 17.42
N VAL A 184 -23.12 -16.57 18.35
CA VAL A 184 -22.73 -17.49 19.40
C VAL A 184 -23.95 -17.74 20.30
N ALA A 185 -24.57 -18.91 20.14
CA ALA A 185 -25.58 -19.39 21.07
C ALA A 185 -24.87 -19.81 22.37
N LEU A 186 -25.10 -19.07 23.45
CA LEU A 186 -24.69 -19.44 24.79
C LEU A 186 -25.52 -20.68 25.25
N PRO A 187 -24.90 -21.73 25.82
CA PRO A 187 -25.63 -22.85 26.42
C PRO A 187 -26.28 -22.39 27.74
N ARG A 188 -27.51 -22.90 27.97
CA ARG A 188 -28.27 -22.74 29.23
C ARG A 188 -27.67 -23.63 30.35
#